data_8db9d9f25b8f1c9a0493506d73f352f0
#
_entry.id   8db9d9f25b8f1c9a0493506d73f352f0
#
_cell.length_a   1.000
_cell.length_b   1.000
_cell.length_c   1.000
_cell.angle_alpha   90.00
_cell.angle_beta   90.00
_cell.angle_gamma   90.00
#
_symmetry.space_group_name_H-M   'P 1'
#
loop_
_entity.id
_entity.type
_entity.pdbx_description
1 polymer ?
#
loop_
_entity_poly.entity_id
_entity_poly.type
_entity_poly.pdbx_seq_one_letter_code
_entity_poly.pdbx_strand_id
1 'polypeptide(L)'
;NMSFNSTITNKRKQLKCGHFDFNFSKNRCRQCATIQSTAKRQEQNEDSEDVQSRQNLIDELDSVVSLYVRLKDADSLGNNTCYTCNKPFHYKQLHNGHCIGRANMGTRFLLENMRPQCPFCNSRHETEPNIFRKALENENKGILEFLDDNSHSVTKLSISDLKTLLSA
;
A
#
# COMPACT_ATOMS: atom_id res chain seq x y z
N ASN A 1 -0.91 -82.72 0.61
CA ASN A 1 -1.15 -81.54 1.44
C ASN A 1 0.09 -80.63 1.44
N MET A 2 0.12 -79.68 0.54
CA MET A 2 1.15 -78.63 0.50
C MET A 2 0.53 -77.38 1.06
N SER A 3 0.97 -76.92 2.24
CA SER A 3 0.59 -75.67 2.83
C SER A 3 1.56 -74.58 2.33
N PHE A 4 1.05 -73.68 1.53
CA PHE A 4 1.76 -72.43 1.15
C PHE A 4 1.64 -71.44 2.28
N ASN A 5 2.69 -71.28 3.08
CA ASN A 5 2.86 -70.14 3.96
C ASN A 5 3.64 -69.06 3.26
N SER A 6 2.93 -68.16 2.57
CA SER A 6 3.54 -66.95 2.04
C SER A 6 3.46 -65.82 3.09
N THR A 7 4.48 -65.75 3.92
CA THR A 7 4.67 -64.58 4.79
C THR A 7 5.16 -63.43 3.94
N ILE A 8 4.23 -62.61 3.46
CA ILE A 8 4.58 -61.34 2.80
C ILE A 8 5.07 -60.39 3.86
N THR A 9 6.36 -60.38 4.15
CA THR A 9 7.00 -59.34 4.95
C THR A 9 7.03 -58.04 4.15
N ASN A 10 6.01 -57.23 4.32
CA ASN A 10 5.97 -55.89 3.78
C ASN A 10 7.02 -55.01 4.51
N LYS A 11 8.28 -55.16 4.13
CA LYS A 11 9.35 -54.27 4.56
C LYS A 11 9.05 -52.87 4.04
N ARG A 12 8.43 -52.03 4.85
CA ARG A 12 8.25 -50.61 4.53
C ARG A 12 9.61 -50.02 4.24
N LYS A 13 9.87 -49.67 2.97
CA LYS A 13 11.13 -49.08 2.56
C LYS A 13 11.16 -47.62 3.05
N GLN A 14 12.14 -47.31 3.91
CA GLN A 14 12.34 -45.94 4.36
C GLN A 14 12.69 -45.02 3.16
N LEU A 15 12.03 -43.89 3.08
CA LEU A 15 12.27 -42.90 2.05
C LEU A 15 13.58 -42.13 2.31
N LYS A 16 14.15 -41.49 1.30
CA LYS A 16 15.36 -40.66 1.43
C LYS A 16 15.21 -39.54 2.48
N CYS A 17 13.99 -39.09 2.78
CA CYS A 17 13.68 -38.11 3.82
C CYS A 17 13.53 -38.74 5.23
N GLY A 18 13.76 -40.02 5.42
CA GLY A 18 13.63 -40.73 6.69
C GLY A 18 12.20 -41.15 7.09
N HIS A 19 11.19 -40.77 6.32
CA HIS A 19 9.78 -41.12 6.59
C HIS A 19 9.34 -42.42 5.89
N PHE A 20 8.28 -43.05 6.40
CA PHE A 20 7.74 -44.28 5.86
C PHE A 20 6.40 -44.12 5.12
N ASP A 21 5.79 -42.93 5.16
CA ASP A 21 4.49 -42.64 4.54
C ASP A 21 4.65 -42.06 3.12
N PHE A 22 4.38 -42.85 2.12
CA PHE A 22 4.54 -42.51 0.71
C PHE A 22 3.20 -42.46 -0.04
N ASN A 23 2.98 -41.41 -0.81
CA ASN A 23 1.83 -41.32 -1.72
C ASN A 23 2.24 -41.72 -3.13
N PHE A 24 1.88 -42.95 -3.52
CA PHE A 24 2.22 -43.52 -4.83
C PHE A 24 1.64 -42.74 -6.01
N SER A 25 0.42 -42.21 -5.88
CA SER A 25 -0.22 -41.45 -6.97
C SER A 25 0.47 -40.12 -7.26
N LYS A 26 1.12 -39.52 -6.25
CA LYS A 26 1.83 -38.25 -6.36
C LYS A 26 3.35 -38.37 -6.30
N ASN A 27 3.87 -39.59 -6.21
CA ASN A 27 5.30 -39.94 -6.13
C ASN A 27 6.09 -39.11 -5.09
N ARG A 28 5.52 -38.91 -3.89
CA ARG A 28 6.12 -38.09 -2.80
C ARG A 28 5.76 -38.58 -1.41
N CYS A 29 6.60 -38.25 -0.43
CA CYS A 29 6.32 -38.45 0.98
C CYS A 29 5.15 -37.57 1.45
N ARG A 30 4.13 -38.16 2.09
CA ARG A 30 2.96 -37.40 2.58
C ARG A 30 3.34 -36.42 3.68
N GLN A 31 4.18 -36.82 4.63
CA GLN A 31 4.61 -35.95 5.74
C GLN A 31 5.41 -34.74 5.25
N CYS A 32 6.38 -34.95 4.34
CA CYS A 32 7.11 -33.85 3.71
C CYS A 32 6.19 -32.91 2.92
N ALA A 33 5.21 -33.46 2.21
CA ALA A 33 4.24 -32.66 1.46
C ALA A 33 3.36 -31.80 2.39
N THR A 34 2.94 -32.35 3.52
CA THR A 34 2.16 -31.61 4.53
C THR A 34 2.99 -30.49 5.15
N ILE A 35 4.22 -30.77 5.57
CA ILE A 35 5.13 -29.76 6.15
C ILE A 35 5.35 -28.61 5.14
N GLN A 36 5.64 -28.92 3.88
CA GLN A 36 5.83 -27.90 2.83
C GLN A 36 4.57 -27.09 2.56
N SER A 37 3.39 -27.72 2.56
CA SER A 37 2.14 -27.01 2.34
C SER A 37 1.78 -26.08 3.52
N THR A 38 2.06 -26.54 4.77
CA THR A 38 1.85 -25.73 5.97
C THR A 38 2.79 -24.52 6.00
N ALA A 39 4.08 -24.73 5.71
CA ALA A 39 5.06 -23.65 5.66
C ALA A 39 4.68 -22.58 4.60
N LYS A 40 4.31 -23.00 3.38
CA LYS A 40 3.82 -22.07 2.36
C LYS A 40 2.57 -21.30 2.77
N ARG A 41 1.66 -21.94 3.50
CA ARG A 41 0.44 -21.28 3.98
C ARG A 41 0.75 -20.25 5.08
N GLN A 42 1.70 -20.54 5.95
CA GLN A 42 2.16 -19.59 6.97
C GLN A 42 2.83 -18.38 6.32
N GLU A 43 3.78 -18.59 5.41
CA GLU A 43 4.43 -17.51 4.65
C GLU A 43 3.42 -16.61 3.91
N GLN A 44 2.42 -17.20 3.24
CA GLN A 44 1.36 -16.44 2.56
C GLN A 44 0.46 -15.66 3.53
N ASN A 45 0.22 -16.18 4.73
CA ASN A 45 -0.57 -15.47 5.74
C ASN A 45 0.22 -14.29 6.34
N GLU A 46 1.51 -14.47 6.66
CA GLU A 46 2.39 -13.40 7.15
C GLU A 46 2.52 -12.28 6.11
N ASP A 47 2.75 -12.62 4.85
CA ASP A 47 2.77 -11.64 3.74
C ASP A 47 1.44 -10.87 3.62
N SER A 48 0.30 -11.54 3.81
CA SER A 48 -1.01 -10.90 3.72
C SER A 48 -1.32 -9.98 4.90
N GLU A 49 -0.88 -10.32 6.11
CA GLU A 49 -0.99 -9.48 7.31
C GLU A 49 -0.12 -8.23 7.19
N ASP A 50 1.09 -8.35 6.68
CA ASP A 50 1.98 -7.22 6.43
C ASP A 50 1.42 -6.26 5.37
N VAL A 51 0.85 -6.79 4.29
CA VAL A 51 0.20 -5.99 3.25
C VAL A 51 -1.00 -5.23 3.81
N GLN A 52 -1.85 -5.89 4.61
CA GLN A 52 -3.00 -5.25 5.23
C GLN A 52 -2.58 -4.19 6.26
N SER A 53 -1.59 -4.49 7.09
CA SER A 53 -1.03 -3.53 8.07
C SER A 53 -0.48 -2.29 7.38
N ARG A 54 0.25 -2.46 6.28
CA ARG A 54 0.79 -1.37 5.48
C ARG A 54 -0.32 -0.50 4.87
N GLN A 55 -1.39 -1.11 4.33
CA GLN A 55 -2.51 -0.37 3.77
C GLN A 55 -3.24 0.46 4.83
N ASN A 56 -3.46 -0.09 6.01
CA ASN A 56 -4.08 0.63 7.13
C ASN A 56 -3.27 1.89 7.52
N LEU A 57 -1.93 1.79 7.56
CA LEU A 57 -1.06 2.94 7.83
C LEU A 57 -1.13 4.02 6.73
N ILE A 58 -1.23 3.61 5.48
CA ILE A 58 -1.42 4.53 4.34
C ILE A 58 -2.76 5.26 4.46
N ASP A 59 -3.83 4.55 4.78
CA ASP A 59 -5.18 5.13 4.90
C ASP A 59 -5.25 6.11 6.10
N GLU A 60 -4.58 5.78 7.19
CA GLU A 60 -4.45 6.66 8.36
C GLU A 60 -3.69 7.94 8.00
N LEU A 61 -2.52 7.82 7.35
CA LEU A 61 -1.74 8.97 6.87
C LEU A 61 -2.53 9.84 5.90
N ASP A 62 -3.21 9.25 4.92
CA ASP A 62 -4.07 9.99 3.99
C ASP A 62 -5.13 10.80 4.74
N SER A 63 -5.72 10.22 5.77
CA SER A 63 -6.75 10.88 6.58
C SER A 63 -6.19 12.07 7.37
N VAL A 64 -5.07 11.88 8.06
CA VAL A 64 -4.40 12.91 8.87
C VAL A 64 -3.90 14.04 7.99
N VAL A 65 -3.14 13.72 6.94
CA VAL A 65 -2.58 14.72 6.03
C VAL A 65 -3.66 15.47 5.27
N SER A 66 -4.72 14.78 4.82
CA SER A 66 -5.87 15.43 4.19
C SER A 66 -6.57 16.41 5.13
N LEU A 67 -6.74 16.06 6.39
CA LEU A 67 -7.31 16.96 7.39
C LEU A 67 -6.42 18.18 7.62
N TYR A 68 -5.12 17.95 7.79
CA TYR A 68 -4.14 19.02 7.96
C TYR A 68 -4.16 20.03 6.80
N VAL A 69 -4.08 19.55 5.54
CA VAL A 69 -4.08 20.42 4.36
C VAL A 69 -5.34 21.28 4.25
N ARG A 70 -6.48 20.74 4.65
CA ARG A 70 -7.76 21.48 4.61
C ARG A 70 -7.92 22.48 5.76
N LEU A 71 -7.21 22.28 6.87
CA LEU A 71 -7.35 23.09 8.08
C LEU A 71 -6.23 24.11 8.29
N LYS A 72 -5.00 23.86 7.81
CA LYS A 72 -3.81 24.67 8.16
C LYS A 72 -3.98 26.17 7.92
N ASP A 73 -4.78 26.57 6.93
CA ASP A 73 -5.05 27.96 6.57
C ASP A 73 -6.54 28.34 6.76
N ALA A 74 -7.29 27.54 7.53
CA ALA A 74 -8.70 27.81 7.82
C ALA A 74 -8.85 28.88 8.90
N ASP A 75 -9.92 29.66 8.80
CA ASP A 75 -10.31 30.61 9.86
C ASP A 75 -10.83 29.88 11.12
N SER A 76 -11.15 30.65 12.16
CA SER A 76 -11.68 30.12 13.42
C SER A 76 -13.04 29.43 13.29
N LEU A 77 -13.76 29.64 12.20
CA LEU A 77 -15.02 28.99 11.86
C LEU A 77 -14.83 27.75 10.97
N GLY A 78 -13.58 27.44 10.60
CA GLY A 78 -13.24 26.32 9.75
C GLY A 78 -13.42 26.59 8.25
N ASN A 79 -13.52 27.84 7.83
CA ASN A 79 -13.58 28.18 6.41
C ASN A 79 -12.17 28.32 5.84
N ASN A 80 -11.96 27.75 4.68
CA ASN A 80 -10.71 27.85 3.92
C ASN A 80 -11.05 28.14 2.44
N THR A 81 -10.06 28.49 1.66
CA THR A 81 -10.21 28.90 0.27
C THR A 81 -9.78 27.77 -0.67
N CYS A 82 -10.60 27.48 -1.69
CA CYS A 82 -10.18 26.57 -2.76
C CYS A 82 -8.98 27.18 -3.48
N TYR A 83 -7.87 26.47 -3.52
CA TYR A 83 -6.62 26.91 -4.13
C TYR A 83 -6.75 27.29 -5.61
N THR A 84 -7.62 26.62 -6.35
CA THR A 84 -7.75 26.81 -7.81
C THR A 84 -8.73 27.93 -8.20
N CYS A 85 -9.89 28.03 -7.53
CA CYS A 85 -10.93 29.01 -7.90
C CYS A 85 -11.07 30.15 -6.91
N ASN A 86 -10.30 30.17 -5.82
CA ASN A 86 -10.29 31.18 -4.77
C ASN A 86 -11.65 31.44 -4.08
N LYS A 87 -12.60 30.48 -4.19
CA LYS A 87 -13.89 30.55 -3.50
C LYS A 87 -13.77 29.98 -2.08
N PRO A 88 -14.42 30.59 -1.09
CA PRO A 88 -14.43 30.08 0.28
C PRO A 88 -15.33 28.86 0.42
N PHE A 89 -14.89 27.91 1.24
CA PHE A 89 -15.60 26.68 1.61
C PHE A 89 -15.28 26.31 3.04
N HIS A 90 -16.22 25.72 3.75
CA HIS A 90 -15.89 25.05 5.01
C HIS A 90 -14.97 23.86 4.73
N TYR A 91 -13.95 23.62 5.59
CA TYR A 91 -12.91 22.58 5.37
C TYR A 91 -13.48 21.18 5.08
N LYS A 92 -14.68 20.85 5.63
CA LYS A 92 -15.37 19.58 5.36
C LYS A 92 -15.84 19.43 3.93
N GLN A 93 -15.99 20.52 3.20
CA GLN A 93 -16.42 20.56 1.80
C GLN A 93 -15.22 20.57 0.84
N LEU A 94 -14.01 20.74 1.37
CA LEU A 94 -12.78 20.73 0.56
C LEU A 94 -12.21 19.31 0.49
N HIS A 95 -11.55 19.03 -0.61
CA HIS A 95 -10.72 17.86 -0.83
C HIS A 95 -9.25 18.23 -0.69
N ASN A 96 -8.41 17.25 -0.40
CA ASN A 96 -6.96 17.36 -0.53
C ASN A 96 -6.59 17.09 -1.99
N GLY A 97 -6.38 18.13 -2.79
CA GLY A 97 -5.95 18.03 -4.18
C GLY A 97 -4.44 17.77 -4.27
N HIS A 98 -4.04 16.81 -5.10
CA HIS A 98 -2.64 16.43 -5.33
C HIS A 98 -2.21 16.86 -6.73
N CYS A 99 -1.06 17.51 -6.86
CA CYS A 99 -0.47 17.87 -8.17
C CYS A 99 -0.03 16.63 -8.95
N ILE A 100 0.70 15.72 -8.28
CA ILE A 100 1.00 14.37 -8.75
C ILE A 100 0.11 13.41 -7.98
N GLY A 101 -0.65 12.56 -8.70
CA GLY A 101 -1.68 11.72 -8.12
C GLY A 101 -1.18 10.76 -7.03
N ARG A 102 -2.08 10.35 -6.12
CA ARG A 102 -1.80 9.51 -4.94
C ARG A 102 -1.22 8.11 -5.24
N ALA A 103 -1.29 7.66 -6.49
CA ALA A 103 -0.63 6.42 -6.90
C ALA A 103 0.91 6.51 -6.78
N ASN A 104 1.46 7.73 -6.83
CA ASN A 104 2.88 7.97 -6.68
C ASN A 104 3.26 8.10 -5.20
N MET A 105 3.95 7.10 -4.66
CA MET A 105 4.32 7.06 -3.25
C MET A 105 5.42 8.04 -2.88
N GLY A 106 6.27 8.45 -3.82
CA GLY A 106 7.35 9.42 -3.58
C GLY A 106 6.83 10.83 -3.29
N THR A 107 5.63 11.16 -3.80
CA THR A 107 5.03 12.49 -3.62
C THR A 107 3.72 12.46 -2.84
N ARG A 108 3.17 11.26 -2.51
CA ARG A 108 1.84 11.10 -1.92
C ARG A 108 1.62 11.92 -0.66
N PHE A 109 2.64 11.98 0.22
CA PHE A 109 2.56 12.64 1.52
C PHE A 109 3.35 13.94 1.62
N LEU A 110 3.93 14.42 0.49
CA LEU A 110 4.61 15.71 0.47
C LEU A 110 3.59 16.85 0.49
N LEU A 111 3.71 17.76 1.47
CA LEU A 111 2.82 18.91 1.60
C LEU A 111 2.92 19.87 0.41
N GLU A 112 4.08 19.91 -0.23
CA GLU A 112 4.35 20.65 -1.46
C GLU A 112 3.47 20.16 -2.62
N ASN A 113 3.10 18.89 -2.62
CA ASN A 113 2.26 18.25 -3.62
C ASN A 113 0.76 18.54 -3.44
N MET A 114 0.36 19.16 -2.32
CA MET A 114 -1.04 19.18 -1.90
C MET A 114 -1.57 20.58 -1.62
N ARG A 115 -2.82 20.86 -2.05
CA ARG A 115 -3.55 22.11 -1.73
C ARG A 115 -5.05 21.79 -1.54
N PRO A 116 -5.75 22.58 -0.70
CA PRO A 116 -7.20 22.43 -0.54
C PRO A 116 -7.92 22.81 -1.83
N GLN A 117 -8.77 21.95 -2.37
CA GLN A 117 -9.57 22.20 -3.56
C GLN A 117 -11.04 21.87 -3.30
N CYS A 118 -11.97 22.64 -3.89
CA CYS A 118 -13.35 22.24 -3.91
C CYS A 118 -13.56 21.01 -4.82
N PRO A 119 -14.63 20.22 -4.64
CA PRO A 119 -14.88 19.01 -5.42
C PRO A 119 -14.81 19.24 -6.93
N PHE A 120 -15.38 20.35 -7.42
CA PHE A 120 -15.38 20.69 -8.83
C PHE A 120 -13.94 20.92 -9.37
N CYS A 121 -13.13 21.72 -8.66
CA CYS A 121 -11.76 21.98 -9.10
C CYS A 121 -10.87 20.74 -9.00
N ASN A 122 -11.06 19.92 -7.96
CA ASN A 122 -10.30 18.70 -7.78
C ASN A 122 -10.62 17.67 -8.87
N SER A 123 -11.90 17.52 -9.25
CA SER A 123 -12.29 16.63 -10.36
C SER A 123 -11.79 17.15 -11.72
N ARG A 124 -11.87 18.48 -11.94
CA ARG A 124 -11.38 19.10 -13.17
C ARG A 124 -9.85 18.99 -13.34
N HIS A 125 -9.13 18.86 -12.25
CA HIS A 125 -7.68 18.67 -12.28
C HIS A 125 -7.25 17.41 -13.06
N GLU A 126 -8.07 16.37 -13.09
CA GLU A 126 -7.81 15.16 -13.88
C GLU A 126 -7.79 15.42 -15.38
N THR A 127 -8.61 16.35 -15.84
CA THR A 127 -8.72 16.72 -17.27
C THR A 127 -7.89 17.95 -17.65
N GLU A 128 -7.65 18.86 -16.71
CA GLU A 128 -6.93 20.11 -16.91
C GLU A 128 -5.82 20.31 -15.85
N PRO A 129 -4.82 19.42 -15.79
CA PRO A 129 -3.79 19.46 -14.74
C PRO A 129 -2.95 20.73 -14.74
N ASN A 130 -2.83 21.40 -15.89
CA ASN A 130 -1.99 22.57 -16.04
C ASN A 130 -2.44 23.79 -15.22
N ILE A 131 -3.72 23.87 -14.85
CA ILE A 131 -4.21 25.00 -14.03
C ILE A 131 -3.58 24.92 -12.64
N PHE A 132 -3.63 23.75 -12.00
CA PHE A 132 -3.06 23.53 -10.67
C PHE A 132 -1.53 23.61 -10.72
N ARG A 133 -0.88 22.95 -11.68
CA ARG A 133 0.59 22.96 -11.86
C ARG A 133 1.13 24.39 -12.04
N LYS A 134 0.50 25.22 -12.88
CA LYS A 134 0.91 26.62 -13.07
C LYS A 134 0.74 27.44 -11.79
N ALA A 135 -0.33 27.22 -11.04
CA ALA A 135 -0.55 27.93 -9.77
C ALA A 135 0.54 27.58 -8.75
N LEU A 136 0.91 26.30 -8.62
CA LEU A 136 2.01 25.86 -7.75
C LEU A 136 3.36 26.45 -8.18
N GLU A 137 3.68 26.43 -9.47
CA GLU A 137 4.93 26.98 -9.99
C GLU A 137 5.03 28.49 -9.81
N ASN A 138 3.89 29.20 -9.88
CA ASN A 138 3.83 30.63 -9.60
C ASN A 138 4.00 30.96 -8.12
N GLU A 139 3.48 30.11 -7.23
CA GLU A 139 3.62 30.24 -5.78
C GLU A 139 5.08 29.96 -5.34
N ASN A 140 5.68 28.90 -5.87
CA ASN A 140 7.03 28.48 -5.54
C ASN A 140 7.76 28.01 -6.81
N LYS A 141 8.70 28.81 -7.31
CA LYS A 141 9.48 28.50 -8.49
C LYS A 141 10.35 27.26 -8.29
N GLY A 142 10.31 26.34 -9.26
CA GLY A 142 11.04 25.07 -9.21
C GLY A 142 10.31 23.97 -8.48
N ILE A 143 9.10 24.21 -7.95
CA ILE A 143 8.34 23.20 -7.21
C ILE A 143 7.97 22.00 -8.10
N LEU A 144 7.70 22.22 -9.38
CA LEU A 144 7.36 21.14 -10.28
C LEU A 144 8.55 20.23 -10.56
N GLU A 145 9.76 20.78 -10.72
CA GLU A 145 10.99 20.00 -10.84
C GLU A 145 11.24 19.18 -9.58
N PHE A 146 11.13 19.81 -8.40
CA PHE A 146 11.23 19.10 -7.12
C PHE A 146 10.24 17.94 -7.00
N LEU A 147 8.98 18.13 -7.38
CA LEU A 147 7.95 17.09 -7.33
C LEU A 147 8.23 15.98 -8.35
N ASP A 148 8.66 16.33 -9.56
CA ASP A 148 8.99 15.35 -10.60
C ASP A 148 10.19 14.49 -10.17
N ASP A 149 11.25 15.06 -9.60
CA ASP A 149 12.41 14.33 -9.06
C ASP A 149 12.00 13.36 -7.94
N ASN A 150 11.18 13.82 -6.99
CA ASN A 150 10.69 12.96 -5.91
C ASN A 150 9.75 11.87 -6.41
N SER A 151 9.03 12.11 -7.50
CA SER A 151 8.13 11.12 -8.08
C SER A 151 8.87 9.86 -8.57
N HIS A 152 10.13 9.98 -8.93
CA HIS A 152 10.98 8.88 -9.41
C HIS A 152 11.84 8.26 -8.31
N SER A 153 11.91 8.85 -7.11
CA SER A 153 12.85 8.45 -6.05
C SER A 153 12.38 7.26 -5.21
N VAL A 154 11.06 7.13 -4.98
CA VAL A 154 10.48 6.13 -4.08
C VAL A 154 9.30 5.42 -4.74
N THR A 155 9.42 4.09 -4.91
CA THR A 155 8.34 3.25 -5.45
C THR A 155 7.45 2.65 -4.36
N LYS A 156 7.98 2.43 -3.14
CA LYS A 156 7.27 1.82 -2.02
C LYS A 156 7.85 2.29 -0.68
N LEU A 157 7.00 2.85 0.18
CA LEU A 157 7.36 3.13 1.57
C LEU A 157 7.25 1.84 2.41
N SER A 158 8.21 1.59 3.28
CA SER A 158 8.15 0.48 4.25
C SER A 158 7.16 0.80 5.38
N ILE A 159 6.78 -0.21 6.16
CA ILE A 159 5.97 -0.01 7.39
C ILE A 159 6.68 0.93 8.37
N SER A 160 8.00 0.83 8.49
CA SER A 160 8.81 1.71 9.33
C SER A 160 8.74 3.17 8.87
N ASP A 161 8.85 3.42 7.56
CA ASP A 161 8.75 4.77 7.00
C ASP A 161 7.36 5.38 7.27
N LEU A 162 6.31 4.60 7.07
CA LEU A 162 4.92 5.03 7.32
C LEU A 162 4.68 5.38 8.79
N LYS A 163 5.19 4.57 9.73
CA LYS A 163 5.11 4.85 11.16
C LYS A 163 5.89 6.12 11.55
N THR A 164 7.05 6.34 10.93
CA THR A 164 7.85 7.55 11.15
C THR A 164 7.08 8.79 10.67
N LEU A 165 6.44 8.73 9.51
CA LEU A 165 5.61 9.82 8.98
C LEU A 165 4.39 10.12 9.86
N LEU A 166 3.78 9.10 10.50
CA LEU A 166 2.66 9.28 11.42
C LEU A 166 3.08 9.91 12.76
N SER A 167 4.34 9.78 13.15
CA SER A 167 4.87 10.33 14.40
C SER A 167 5.46 11.74 14.27
N ALA A 168 5.59 12.26 13.07
CA ALA A 168 6.15 13.59 12.78
C ALA A 168 5.10 14.68 12.83
#